data_4e15f9a050e52795b675336094518b6f
#
_entry.id   4e15f9a050e52795b675336094518b6f
#
_cell.length_a   1.000
_cell.length_b   1.000
_cell.length_c   1.000
_cell.angle_alpha   90.00
_cell.angle_beta   90.00
_cell.angle_gamma   90.00
#
_symmetry.space_group_name_H-M   'P 1'
#
loop_
_entity.id
_entity.type
_entity.pdbx_description
1 polymer ?
#
loop_
_entity_poly.entity_id
_entity_poly.type
_entity_poly.pdbx_seq_one_letter_code
_entity_poly.pdbx_strand_id
1 'polypeptide(L)'
;MSGILVHLMRHGAPEEPGLLLGHRDDVPTPGGVAGCVARASDLAFDRVISSDLRRSSIPAAEIAQQRGLPHDLDLRWREIDFGAWDGLMPGQVDPAEQSRFWDDPDACPPPGGERWSQLRARVGEGLAQVREASLILSHGGAMRAALSVVFGFDHRQVWAFDLPYGALVSLRIWPGDGVPAGQILTLDSGTPT
;
A
#
# COMPACT_ATOMS: atom_id res chain seq x y z
N MET A 1 -25.93 5.49 -6.25
CA MET A 1 -25.15 4.22 -6.30
C MET A 1 -24.56 3.98 -4.91
N SER A 2 -24.63 2.76 -4.39
CA SER A 2 -23.97 2.40 -3.14
C SER A 2 -22.44 2.43 -3.35
N GLY A 3 -21.68 3.04 -2.44
CA GLY A 3 -20.23 3.05 -2.54
C GLY A 3 -19.65 1.66 -2.27
N ILE A 4 -18.49 1.39 -2.86
CA ILE A 4 -17.73 0.13 -2.69
C ILE A 4 -16.88 0.25 -1.41
N LEU A 5 -16.90 -0.78 -0.58
CA LEU A 5 -16.04 -0.87 0.60
C LEU A 5 -14.66 -1.39 0.18
N VAL A 6 -13.61 -0.66 0.51
CA VAL A 6 -12.22 -1.02 0.21
C VAL A 6 -11.40 -0.94 1.49
N HIS A 7 -10.76 -2.03 1.85
CA HIS A 7 -9.81 -2.09 2.94
C HIS A 7 -8.39 -2.09 2.37
N LEU A 8 -7.59 -1.06 2.64
CA LEU A 8 -6.18 -1.02 2.31
C LEU A 8 -5.38 -1.47 3.52
N MET A 9 -4.60 -2.53 3.40
CA MET A 9 -3.76 -3.05 4.47
C MET A 9 -2.30 -3.04 4.04
N ARG A 10 -1.44 -2.43 4.86
CA ARG A 10 0.01 -2.56 4.68
C ARG A 10 0.44 -3.97 5.11
N HIS A 11 1.33 -4.59 4.35
CA HIS A 11 1.94 -5.87 4.73
C HIS A 11 2.51 -5.81 6.16
N GLY A 12 2.63 -6.96 6.80
CA GLY A 12 3.29 -7.12 8.10
C GLY A 12 4.80 -6.94 8.01
N ALA A 13 5.49 -7.04 9.15
CA ALA A 13 6.93 -6.87 9.21
C ALA A 13 7.65 -7.83 8.25
N PRO A 14 8.58 -7.35 7.39
CA PRO A 14 9.46 -8.19 6.59
C PRO A 14 10.60 -8.75 7.46
N GLU A 15 11.36 -9.72 6.93
CA GLU A 15 12.52 -10.28 7.65
C GLU A 15 13.63 -9.25 7.85
N GLU A 16 13.79 -8.30 6.93
CA GLU A 16 14.76 -7.20 7.04
C GLU A 16 14.03 -5.85 7.20
N PRO A 17 13.56 -5.51 8.42
CA PRO A 17 12.86 -4.25 8.65
C PRO A 17 13.82 -3.05 8.61
N GLY A 18 13.29 -1.89 8.23
CA GLY A 18 14.02 -0.62 8.22
C GLY A 18 14.75 -0.30 6.92
N LEU A 19 14.74 -1.21 5.95
CA LEU A 19 15.26 -0.96 4.61
C LEU A 19 14.24 -0.15 3.77
N LEU A 20 14.74 0.56 2.79
CA LEU A 20 13.94 1.10 1.69
C LEU A 20 13.58 -0.07 0.77
N LEU A 21 12.44 -0.70 1.03
CA LEU A 21 11.98 -1.86 0.28
C LEU A 21 10.97 -1.42 -0.79
N GLY A 22 11.47 -1.20 -1.99
CA GLY A 22 10.66 -0.93 -3.18
C GLY A 22 10.23 -2.21 -3.87
N HIS A 23 10.90 -2.55 -4.96
CA HIS A 23 10.62 -3.74 -5.76
C HIS A 23 11.45 -4.97 -5.36
N ARG A 24 12.43 -4.82 -4.47
CA ARG A 24 13.10 -5.96 -3.85
C ARG A 24 12.06 -6.87 -3.18
N ASP A 25 12.14 -8.17 -3.46
CA ASP A 25 11.11 -9.13 -3.07
C ASP A 25 11.47 -9.87 -1.77
N ASP A 26 11.43 -9.13 -0.66
CA ASP A 26 11.64 -9.69 0.68
C ASP A 26 10.43 -10.47 1.18
N VAL A 27 10.69 -11.52 1.97
CA VAL A 27 9.65 -12.32 2.61
C VAL A 27 9.14 -11.66 3.90
N PRO A 28 7.86 -11.87 4.25
CA PRO A 28 7.34 -11.43 5.54
C PRO A 28 7.79 -12.38 6.65
N THR A 29 7.92 -11.87 7.88
CA THR A 29 8.07 -12.73 9.05
C THR A 29 6.80 -13.53 9.31
N PRO A 30 6.86 -14.71 9.96
CA PRO A 30 5.66 -15.44 10.39
C PRO A 30 4.72 -14.60 11.25
N GLY A 31 5.26 -13.75 12.13
CA GLY A 31 4.48 -12.80 12.94
C GLY A 31 3.81 -11.73 12.10
N GLY A 32 4.49 -11.25 11.04
CA GLY A 32 3.93 -10.30 10.08
C GLY A 32 2.75 -10.89 9.30
N VAL A 33 2.84 -12.17 8.89
CA VAL A 33 1.72 -12.89 8.24
C VAL A 33 0.56 -13.04 9.21
N ALA A 34 0.81 -13.59 10.41
CA ALA A 34 -0.22 -13.80 11.42
C ALA A 34 -0.93 -12.50 11.83
N GLY A 35 -0.18 -11.40 11.94
CA GLY A 35 -0.73 -10.08 12.21
C GLY A 35 -1.70 -9.59 11.14
N CYS A 36 -1.36 -9.76 9.86
CA CYS A 36 -2.28 -9.43 8.75
C CYS A 36 -3.55 -10.29 8.77
N VAL A 37 -3.41 -11.59 9.00
CA VAL A 37 -4.54 -12.54 9.10
C VAL A 37 -5.48 -12.14 10.24
N ALA A 38 -4.94 -11.89 11.43
CA ALA A 38 -5.73 -11.48 12.59
C ALA A 38 -6.49 -10.17 12.34
N ARG A 39 -5.85 -9.18 11.70
CA ARG A 39 -6.49 -7.90 11.40
C ARG A 39 -7.58 -7.99 10.34
N ALA A 40 -7.50 -8.99 9.46
CA ALA A 40 -8.52 -9.23 8.44
C ALA A 40 -9.74 -10.00 8.96
N SER A 41 -9.69 -10.59 10.17
CA SER A 41 -10.70 -11.53 10.66
C SER A 41 -12.11 -10.96 10.71
N ASP A 42 -12.27 -9.72 11.14
CA ASP A 42 -13.56 -9.05 11.34
C ASP A 42 -13.96 -8.11 10.20
N LEU A 43 -13.16 -8.05 9.14
CA LEU A 43 -13.45 -7.19 7.98
C LEU A 43 -14.44 -7.88 7.03
N ALA A 44 -15.32 -7.07 6.43
CA ALA A 44 -16.25 -7.53 5.41
C ALA A 44 -15.71 -7.24 4.01
N PHE A 45 -15.37 -8.27 3.25
CA PHE A 45 -14.92 -8.20 1.86
C PHE A 45 -15.24 -9.52 1.12
N ASP A 46 -15.35 -9.43 -0.19
CA ASP A 46 -15.71 -10.54 -1.08
C ASP A 46 -14.52 -10.98 -1.95
N ARG A 47 -13.44 -10.18 -1.97
CA ARG A 47 -12.23 -10.42 -2.78
C ARG A 47 -10.98 -9.95 -2.04
N VAL A 48 -9.88 -10.65 -2.27
CA VAL A 48 -8.54 -10.23 -1.85
C VAL A 48 -7.73 -9.85 -3.09
N ILE A 49 -7.11 -8.68 -3.07
CA ILE A 49 -6.17 -8.21 -4.07
C ILE A 49 -4.83 -7.98 -3.37
N SER A 50 -3.71 -8.25 -3.99
CA SER A 50 -2.43 -7.85 -3.42
C SER A 50 -1.40 -7.46 -4.46
N SER A 51 -0.41 -6.68 -4.01
CA SER A 51 0.88 -6.66 -4.70
C SER A 51 1.41 -8.09 -4.84
N ASP A 52 2.11 -8.36 -5.91
CA ASP A 52 2.76 -9.66 -6.16
C ASP A 52 4.03 -9.88 -5.33
N LEU A 53 4.57 -8.84 -4.68
CA LEU A 53 5.72 -8.95 -3.79
C LEU A 53 5.37 -9.80 -2.56
N ARG A 54 6.25 -10.77 -2.24
CA ARG A 54 5.98 -11.84 -1.25
C ARG A 54 5.53 -11.31 0.11
N ARG A 55 6.07 -10.19 0.58
CA ARG A 55 5.65 -9.56 1.85
C ARG A 55 4.16 -9.16 1.89
N SER A 56 3.54 -8.96 0.71
CA SER A 56 2.10 -8.69 0.56
C SER A 56 1.32 -9.92 0.09
N SER A 57 1.84 -10.66 -0.89
CA SER A 57 1.11 -11.77 -1.53
C SER A 57 0.98 -12.99 -0.62
N ILE A 58 1.97 -13.29 0.24
CA ILE A 58 1.89 -14.43 1.17
C ILE A 58 0.76 -14.24 2.18
N PRO A 59 0.69 -13.15 2.97
CA PRO A 59 -0.43 -12.96 3.90
C PRO A 59 -1.77 -12.81 3.17
N ALA A 60 -1.81 -12.23 1.97
CA ALA A 60 -3.04 -12.14 1.18
C ALA A 60 -3.57 -13.52 0.77
N ALA A 61 -2.69 -14.41 0.31
CA ALA A 61 -3.04 -15.78 -0.04
C ALA A 61 -3.57 -16.57 1.18
N GLU A 62 -2.94 -16.41 2.33
CA GLU A 62 -3.38 -17.02 3.59
C GLU A 62 -4.79 -16.56 3.98
N ILE A 63 -5.04 -15.24 3.94
CA ILE A 63 -6.36 -14.65 4.24
C ILE A 63 -7.41 -15.19 3.26
N ALA A 64 -7.11 -15.17 1.96
CA ALA A 64 -8.03 -15.64 0.93
C ALA A 64 -8.35 -17.12 1.10
N GLN A 65 -7.35 -17.96 1.38
CA GLN A 65 -7.53 -19.38 1.63
C GLN A 65 -8.42 -19.65 2.84
N GLN A 66 -8.17 -18.98 3.98
CA GLN A 66 -8.96 -19.16 5.20
C GLN A 66 -10.43 -18.72 5.02
N ARG A 67 -10.67 -17.74 4.16
CA ARG A 67 -12.00 -17.19 3.90
C ARG A 67 -12.70 -17.85 2.71
N GLY A 68 -12.01 -18.69 1.93
CA GLY A 68 -12.55 -19.29 0.71
C GLY A 68 -12.87 -18.25 -0.38
N LEU A 69 -12.09 -17.16 -0.46
CA LEU A 69 -12.30 -16.05 -1.37
C LEU A 69 -11.27 -16.04 -2.52
N PRO A 70 -11.60 -15.43 -3.67
CA PRO A 70 -10.64 -15.22 -4.74
C PRO A 70 -9.51 -14.29 -4.31
N HIS A 71 -8.29 -14.56 -4.81
CA HIS A 71 -7.11 -13.72 -4.62
C HIS A 71 -6.47 -13.39 -5.96
N ASP A 72 -6.31 -12.12 -6.24
CA ASP A 72 -5.69 -11.60 -7.46
C ASP A 72 -4.37 -10.90 -7.13
N LEU A 73 -3.33 -11.23 -7.89
CA LEU A 73 -2.05 -10.50 -7.88
C LEU A 73 -2.13 -9.34 -8.87
N ASP A 74 -1.78 -8.14 -8.42
CA ASP A 74 -1.79 -6.96 -9.26
C ASP A 74 -0.56 -6.08 -8.99
N LEU A 75 0.32 -5.99 -9.99
CA LEU A 75 1.57 -5.24 -9.93
C LEU A 75 1.38 -3.75 -9.67
N ARG A 76 0.19 -3.22 -9.97
CA ARG A 76 -0.15 -1.82 -9.72
C ARG A 76 -0.15 -1.48 -8.23
N TRP A 77 -0.23 -2.49 -7.35
CA TRP A 77 -0.17 -2.33 -5.89
C TRP A 77 1.22 -2.51 -5.30
N ARG A 78 2.29 -2.66 -6.12
CA ARG A 78 3.67 -2.64 -5.64
C ARG A 78 4.00 -1.33 -4.93
N GLU A 79 5.00 -1.36 -4.05
CA GLU A 79 5.60 -0.16 -3.46
C GLU A 79 6.22 0.73 -4.55
N ILE A 80 6.52 1.98 -4.23
CA ILE A 80 7.32 2.84 -5.08
C ILE A 80 8.65 2.15 -5.39
N ASP A 81 9.08 2.19 -6.65
CA ASP A 81 10.40 1.69 -7.02
C ASP A 81 11.46 2.66 -6.50
N PHE A 82 12.26 2.21 -5.55
CA PHE A 82 13.36 3.00 -5.00
C PHE A 82 14.63 2.95 -5.87
N GLY A 83 14.63 2.24 -6.99
CA GLY A 83 15.76 2.18 -7.92
C GLY A 83 17.07 1.83 -7.22
N ALA A 84 18.10 2.70 -7.34
CA ALA A 84 19.39 2.45 -6.71
C ALA A 84 19.38 2.48 -5.18
N TRP A 85 18.30 2.95 -4.55
CA TRP A 85 18.17 2.94 -3.09
C TRP A 85 17.46 1.67 -2.58
N ASP A 86 16.95 0.83 -3.46
CA ASP A 86 16.19 -0.37 -3.07
C ASP A 86 17.09 -1.34 -2.29
N GLY A 87 16.66 -1.69 -1.09
CA GLY A 87 17.40 -2.55 -0.16
C GLY A 87 18.46 -1.83 0.68
N LEU A 88 18.63 -0.52 0.57
CA LEU A 88 19.50 0.26 1.44
C LEU A 88 18.77 0.67 2.73
N MET A 89 19.54 0.86 3.81
CA MET A 89 19.03 1.61 4.95
C MET A 89 18.95 3.11 4.60
N PRO A 90 17.97 3.87 5.16
CA PRO A 90 17.89 5.31 4.93
C PRO A 90 19.20 6.05 5.19
N GLY A 91 19.96 5.66 6.20
CA GLY A 91 21.26 6.26 6.52
C GLY A 91 22.41 5.95 5.54
N GLN A 92 22.19 5.08 4.56
CA GLN A 92 23.15 4.76 3.49
C GLN A 92 22.92 5.60 2.22
N VAL A 93 21.79 6.27 2.15
CA VAL A 93 21.48 7.21 1.06
C VAL A 93 22.05 8.59 1.41
N ASP A 94 22.57 9.30 0.41
CA ASP A 94 23.01 10.68 0.62
C ASP A 94 21.88 11.53 1.21
N PRO A 95 22.09 12.18 2.39
CA PRO A 95 21.02 12.92 3.07
C PRO A 95 20.43 14.06 2.24
N ALA A 96 21.23 14.68 1.36
CA ALA A 96 20.75 15.77 0.51
C ALA A 96 19.87 15.23 -0.62
N GLU A 97 20.19 14.05 -1.18
CA GLU A 97 19.35 13.40 -2.18
C GLU A 97 18.03 12.93 -1.55
N GLN A 98 18.12 12.32 -0.37
CA GLN A 98 16.93 11.87 0.37
C GLN A 98 16.02 13.05 0.73
N SER A 99 16.58 14.17 1.20
CA SER A 99 15.80 15.39 1.48
C SER A 99 15.09 15.91 0.24
N ARG A 100 15.78 15.99 -0.90
CA ARG A 100 15.17 16.43 -2.17
C ARG A 100 14.03 15.51 -2.62
N PHE A 101 14.18 14.20 -2.47
CA PHE A 101 13.12 13.24 -2.76
C PHE A 101 11.89 13.47 -1.88
N TRP A 102 12.07 13.65 -0.57
CA TRP A 102 10.93 13.89 0.32
C TRP A 102 10.27 15.26 0.11
N ASP A 103 11.04 16.25 -0.37
CA ASP A 103 10.51 17.57 -0.71
C ASP A 103 9.73 17.56 -2.03
N ASP A 104 10.23 16.90 -3.05
CA ASP A 104 9.59 16.79 -4.36
C ASP A 104 9.94 15.45 -5.04
N PRO A 105 9.14 14.39 -4.78
CA PRO A 105 9.41 13.06 -5.31
C PRO A 105 9.13 12.93 -6.82
N ASP A 106 8.56 13.94 -7.44
CA ASP A 106 8.42 14.00 -8.90
C ASP A 106 9.64 14.63 -9.58
N ALA A 107 10.16 15.73 -9.06
CA ALA A 107 11.34 16.38 -9.60
C ALA A 107 12.62 15.60 -9.27
N CYS A 108 12.69 14.97 -8.10
CA CYS A 108 13.86 14.28 -7.57
C CYS A 108 13.55 12.83 -7.19
N PRO A 109 13.14 11.96 -8.14
CA PRO A 109 12.92 10.54 -7.84
C PRO A 109 14.24 9.85 -7.45
N PRO A 110 14.19 8.67 -6.80
CA PRO A 110 15.39 7.87 -6.59
C PRO A 110 16.07 7.56 -7.92
N PRO A 111 17.42 7.48 -8.00
CA PRO A 111 18.13 7.20 -9.24
C PRO A 111 17.67 5.88 -9.87
N GLY A 112 17.11 5.93 -11.08
CA GLY A 112 16.54 4.77 -11.76
C GLY A 112 15.22 4.28 -11.18
N GLY A 113 14.66 4.98 -10.20
CA GLY A 113 13.39 4.62 -9.55
C GLY A 113 12.18 5.36 -10.12
N GLU A 114 11.07 5.24 -9.41
CA GLU A 114 9.75 5.72 -9.81
C GLU A 114 9.45 7.12 -9.26
N ARG A 115 8.76 7.95 -10.07
CA ARG A 115 8.20 9.22 -9.62
C ARG A 115 6.90 9.01 -8.84
N TRP A 116 6.58 9.92 -7.95
CA TRP A 116 5.32 9.90 -7.22
C TRP A 116 4.09 9.91 -8.13
N SER A 117 4.11 10.70 -9.21
CA SER A 117 3.03 10.74 -10.20
C SER A 117 2.84 9.41 -10.93
N GLN A 118 3.90 8.65 -11.19
CA GLN A 118 3.83 7.33 -11.80
C GLN A 118 3.19 6.31 -10.84
N LEU A 119 3.63 6.31 -9.57
CA LEU A 119 3.00 5.51 -8.52
C LEU A 119 1.50 5.81 -8.40
N ARG A 120 1.15 7.10 -8.33
CA ARG A 120 -0.26 7.53 -8.27
C ARG A 120 -1.08 7.07 -9.48
N ALA A 121 -0.51 7.17 -10.68
CA ALA A 121 -1.20 6.77 -11.90
C ALA A 121 -1.52 5.27 -11.88
N ARG A 122 -0.53 4.40 -11.62
CA ARG A 122 -0.76 2.94 -11.61
C ARG A 122 -1.68 2.49 -10.47
N VAL A 123 -1.57 3.09 -9.28
CA VAL A 123 -2.48 2.80 -8.17
C VAL A 123 -3.90 3.28 -8.49
N GLY A 124 -4.04 4.44 -9.14
CA GLY A 124 -5.32 4.93 -9.62
C GLY A 124 -5.99 3.97 -10.63
N GLU A 125 -5.22 3.42 -11.55
CA GLU A 125 -5.70 2.37 -12.46
C GLU A 125 -6.11 1.10 -11.70
N GLY A 126 -5.36 0.71 -10.66
CA GLY A 126 -5.71 -0.41 -9.79
C GLY A 126 -7.05 -0.18 -9.07
N LEU A 127 -7.22 0.99 -8.46
CA LEU A 127 -8.48 1.39 -7.81
C LEU A 127 -9.66 1.39 -8.78
N ALA A 128 -9.43 1.87 -10.01
CA ALA A 128 -10.47 1.91 -11.05
C ALA A 128 -10.95 0.52 -11.50
N GLN A 129 -10.25 -0.56 -11.15
CA GLN A 129 -10.68 -1.93 -11.44
C GLN A 129 -11.45 -2.58 -10.27
N VAL A 130 -11.47 -1.99 -9.10
CA VAL A 130 -12.23 -2.53 -7.96
C VAL A 130 -13.73 -2.37 -8.21
N ARG A 131 -14.49 -3.49 -8.14
CA ARG A 131 -15.93 -3.53 -8.45
C ARG A 131 -16.79 -3.99 -7.29
N GLU A 132 -16.20 -4.61 -6.28
CA GLU A 132 -16.87 -5.21 -5.13
C GLU A 132 -16.08 -4.95 -3.85
N ALA A 133 -16.67 -5.25 -2.70
CA ALA A 133 -15.99 -5.09 -1.42
C ALA A 133 -14.67 -5.88 -1.42
N SER A 134 -13.55 -5.20 -1.22
CA SER A 134 -12.22 -5.79 -1.40
C SER A 134 -11.27 -5.46 -0.26
N LEU A 135 -10.44 -6.44 0.10
CA LEU A 135 -9.24 -6.24 0.90
C LEU A 135 -8.03 -6.18 -0.03
N ILE A 136 -7.26 -5.11 0.06
CA ILE A 136 -6.07 -4.88 -0.77
C ILE A 136 -4.84 -4.87 0.14
N LEU A 137 -3.99 -5.89 0.05
CA LEU A 137 -2.71 -5.92 0.76
C LEU A 137 -1.63 -5.29 -0.10
N SER A 138 -0.97 -4.28 0.45
CA SER A 138 -0.02 -3.47 -0.29
C SER A 138 1.05 -2.88 0.64
N HIS A 139 1.58 -1.72 0.32
CA HIS A 139 2.74 -1.08 0.91
C HIS A 139 2.42 0.36 1.33
N GLY A 140 3.28 0.94 2.14
CA GLY A 140 3.06 2.28 2.69
C GLY A 140 2.92 3.38 1.63
N GLY A 141 3.79 3.38 0.61
CA GLY A 141 3.73 4.36 -0.48
C GLY A 141 2.51 4.17 -1.37
N ALA A 142 2.18 2.92 -1.74
CA ALA A 142 1.01 2.62 -2.56
C ALA A 142 -0.31 2.97 -1.84
N MET A 143 -0.41 2.72 -0.52
CA MET A 143 -1.58 3.14 0.27
C MET A 143 -1.72 4.66 0.31
N ARG A 144 -0.60 5.40 0.50
CA ARG A 144 -0.60 6.86 0.42
C ARG A 144 -0.98 7.36 -0.96
N ALA A 145 -0.51 6.70 -2.02
CA ALA A 145 -0.92 7.02 -3.39
C ALA A 145 -2.42 6.81 -3.61
N ALA A 146 -3.00 5.73 -3.06
CA ALA A 146 -4.44 5.49 -3.11
C ALA A 146 -5.23 6.61 -2.41
N LEU A 147 -4.80 7.04 -1.21
CA LEU A 147 -5.41 8.18 -0.51
C LEU A 147 -5.28 9.47 -1.32
N SER A 148 -4.10 9.71 -1.92
CA SER A 148 -3.88 10.85 -2.80
C SER A 148 -4.81 10.85 -4.02
N VAL A 149 -5.04 9.69 -4.64
CA VAL A 149 -5.96 9.56 -5.79
C VAL A 149 -7.40 9.83 -5.37
N VAL A 150 -7.86 9.24 -4.26
CA VAL A 150 -9.28 9.33 -3.85
C VAL A 150 -9.64 10.70 -3.29
N PHE A 151 -8.73 11.34 -2.55
CA PHE A 151 -9.03 12.58 -1.81
C PHE A 151 -8.35 13.83 -2.40
N GLY A 152 -7.50 13.68 -3.41
CA GLY A 152 -6.75 14.80 -3.98
C GLY A 152 -5.62 15.32 -3.09
N PHE A 153 -5.21 14.58 -2.06
CA PHE A 153 -4.10 14.96 -1.19
C PHE A 153 -2.79 15.01 -1.97
N ASP A 154 -1.97 16.03 -1.71
CA ASP A 154 -0.62 16.07 -2.22
C ASP A 154 0.32 15.10 -1.47
N HIS A 155 1.55 14.95 -1.95
CA HIS A 155 2.51 14.03 -1.36
C HIS A 155 2.85 14.38 0.10
N ARG A 156 2.83 15.64 0.50
CA ARG A 156 3.10 16.07 1.89
C ARG A 156 1.93 15.76 2.82
N GLN A 157 0.72 16.00 2.34
CA GLN A 157 -0.50 15.74 3.11
C GLN A 157 -0.69 14.26 3.43
N VAL A 158 -0.34 13.35 2.50
CA VAL A 158 -0.47 11.91 2.75
C VAL A 158 0.54 11.36 3.77
N TRP A 159 1.61 12.11 4.08
CA TRP A 159 2.52 11.76 5.16
C TRP A 159 1.97 12.02 6.56
N ALA A 160 0.88 12.77 6.68
CA ALA A 160 0.17 12.92 7.95
C ALA A 160 -0.50 11.61 8.43
N PHE A 161 -0.64 10.63 7.53
CA PHE A 161 -1.17 9.32 7.89
C PHE A 161 -0.04 8.41 8.34
N ASP A 162 -0.06 8.02 9.62
CA ASP A 162 0.85 7.01 10.15
C ASP A 162 0.37 5.63 9.68
N LEU A 163 1.21 4.99 8.87
CA LEU A 163 0.91 3.69 8.25
C LEU A 163 2.05 2.70 8.57
N PRO A 164 2.21 2.25 9.82
CA PRO A 164 3.18 1.22 10.18
C PRO A 164 2.84 -0.14 9.55
N TYR A 165 3.69 -1.16 9.72
CA TYR A 165 3.39 -2.51 9.28
C TYR A 165 2.06 -3.01 9.85
N GLY A 166 1.23 -3.59 9.01
CA GLY A 166 -0.11 -4.02 9.36
C GLY A 166 -1.15 -2.89 9.47
N ALA A 167 -0.80 -1.62 9.23
CA ALA A 167 -1.80 -0.54 9.22
C ALA A 167 -2.96 -0.84 8.28
N LEU A 168 -4.17 -0.46 8.70
CA LEU A 168 -5.41 -0.68 7.97
C LEU A 168 -6.16 0.64 7.78
N VAL A 169 -6.55 0.92 6.55
CA VAL A 169 -7.43 2.03 6.19
C VAL A 169 -8.66 1.48 5.49
N SER A 170 -9.84 1.71 6.06
CA SER A 170 -11.10 1.34 5.42
C SER A 170 -11.73 2.55 4.74
N LEU A 171 -12.07 2.38 3.49
CA LEU A 171 -12.62 3.43 2.63
C LEU A 171 -13.98 3.01 2.09
N ARG A 172 -14.86 3.98 1.87
CA ARG A 172 -15.99 3.83 0.97
C ARG A 172 -15.71 4.66 -0.27
N ILE A 173 -15.71 4.02 -1.43
CA ILE A 173 -15.36 4.65 -2.71
C ILE A 173 -16.58 4.64 -3.62
N TRP A 174 -16.89 5.77 -4.25
CA TRP A 174 -17.88 5.89 -5.31
C TRP A 174 -17.15 6.02 -6.65
N PRO A 175 -17.20 4.97 -7.50
CA PRO A 175 -16.66 5.06 -8.85
C PRO A 175 -17.38 6.17 -9.64
N GLY A 176 -16.63 6.93 -10.42
CA GLY A 176 -17.16 7.99 -11.29
C GLY A 176 -16.36 8.04 -12.58
N ASP A 177 -16.80 8.86 -13.55
CA ASP A 177 -16.15 9.05 -14.85
C ASP A 177 -14.84 9.88 -14.76
N GLY A 178 -14.30 10.05 -13.57
CA GLY A 178 -13.07 10.78 -13.27
C GLY A 178 -12.39 10.29 -12.00
N VAL A 179 -11.90 11.23 -11.19
CA VAL A 179 -11.33 10.90 -9.86
C VAL A 179 -12.45 10.32 -8.99
N PRO A 180 -12.28 9.12 -8.40
CA PRO A 180 -13.28 8.54 -7.53
C PRO A 180 -13.47 9.42 -6.28
N ALA A 181 -14.71 9.62 -5.86
CA ALA A 181 -15.01 10.22 -4.57
C ALA A 181 -14.92 9.15 -3.48
N GLY A 182 -14.52 9.54 -2.27
CA GLY A 182 -14.38 8.58 -1.18
C GLY A 182 -14.63 9.17 0.21
N GLN A 183 -14.76 8.28 1.17
CA GLN A 183 -14.78 8.58 2.61
C GLN A 183 -13.82 7.64 3.33
N ILE A 184 -13.04 8.17 4.26
CA ILE A 184 -12.28 7.36 5.21
C ILE A 184 -13.26 6.93 6.32
N LEU A 185 -13.46 5.64 6.48
CA LEU A 185 -14.34 5.08 7.51
C LEU A 185 -13.57 4.82 8.79
N THR A 186 -12.38 4.24 8.65
CA THR A 186 -11.45 3.97 9.76
C THR A 186 -10.01 4.13 9.31
N LEU A 187 -9.17 4.55 10.24
CA LEU A 187 -7.72 4.48 10.14
C LEU A 187 -7.23 3.79 11.41
N ASP A 188 -6.64 2.63 11.27
CA ASP A 188 -6.10 1.85 12.36
C ASP A 188 -4.62 1.59 12.10
N SER A 189 -3.76 2.32 12.78
CA SER A 189 -2.30 2.16 12.70
C SER A 189 -1.81 0.91 13.45
N GLY A 190 -2.67 0.21 14.17
CA GLY A 190 -2.26 -0.92 15.01
C GLY A 190 -1.66 -0.47 16.34
N THR A 191 -1.35 -1.44 17.17
CA THR A 191 -0.58 -1.17 18.40
C THR A 191 0.86 -0.93 17.99
N PRO A 192 1.53 0.15 18.43
CA PRO A 192 2.96 0.30 18.23
C PRO A 192 3.69 -0.93 18.81
N THR A 193 4.42 -1.62 17.97
CA THR A 193 5.33 -2.72 18.39
C THR A 193 6.65 -2.15 18.84
#